data_0a626b7ade07300acfc8c620bcc83717
#
_entry.id   0a626b7ade07300acfc8c620bcc83717
#
_cell.length_a   1.000
_cell.length_b   1.000
_cell.length_c   1.000
_cell.angle_alpha   90.00
_cell.angle_beta   90.00
_cell.angle_gamma   90.00
#
_symmetry.space_group_name_H-M   'P 1'
#
loop_
_entity.id
_entity.type
_entity.pdbx_description
1 polymer ?
#
loop_
_entity_poly.entity_id
_entity_poly.type
_entity_poly.pdbx_seq_one_letter_code
_entity_poly.pdbx_strand_id
1 'polypeptide(L)'
;WESLGGGLTDPVVASNADGRMEVFARGLDGALWHIWQTAPSNGWSGWASLGGGITDPVVGHNADGRMEVFARGLDGALWHIWQVAPSSGWSGWESLGGGISDPVVGSNADGRMEVFARGLDGGLWHLWQSAPSNGWF
;
A
#
# COMPACT_ATOMS: atom_id res chain seq x y z
N TRP A 1 -24.05 10.19 4.71
CA TRP A 1 -23.03 9.17 5.02
C TRP A 1 -23.67 7.79 4.95
N GLU A 2 -22.97 6.84 4.37
CA GLU A 2 -23.39 5.46 4.23
C GLU A 2 -22.24 4.54 4.65
N SER A 3 -22.56 3.45 5.34
CA SER A 3 -21.54 2.52 5.84
C SER A 3 -21.19 1.47 4.78
N LEU A 4 -19.90 1.24 4.57
CA LEU A 4 -19.39 0.12 3.78
C LEU A 4 -18.96 -1.05 4.68
N GLY A 5 -19.26 -0.96 5.99
CA GLY A 5 -18.97 -2.01 6.96
C GLY A 5 -17.49 -2.08 7.35
N GLY A 6 -17.12 -3.23 7.89
CA GLY A 6 -15.76 -3.50 8.38
C GLY A 6 -15.52 -2.98 9.79
N GLY A 7 -14.55 -3.55 10.46
CA GLY A 7 -13.94 -3.03 11.70
C GLY A 7 -12.49 -2.74 11.38
N LEU A 8 -12.14 -1.47 11.26
CA LEU A 8 -10.83 -1.11 10.73
C LEU A 8 -10.34 0.24 11.24
N THR A 9 -9.05 0.49 10.97
CA THR A 9 -8.38 1.76 11.25
C THR A 9 -7.53 2.16 10.06
N ASP A 10 -7.15 3.45 10.01
CA ASP A 10 -6.17 3.98 9.07
C ASP A 10 -6.50 3.72 7.59
N PRO A 11 -7.70 4.12 7.11
CA PRO A 11 -8.02 3.91 5.71
C PRO A 11 -7.19 4.82 4.79
N VAL A 12 -6.77 4.25 3.67
CA VAL A 12 -6.15 4.98 2.55
C VAL A 12 -6.84 4.56 1.26
N VAL A 13 -6.84 5.43 0.27
CA VAL A 13 -7.52 5.20 -1.00
C VAL A 13 -6.60 5.47 -2.17
N ALA A 14 -6.73 4.68 -3.23
CA ALA A 14 -6.06 4.92 -4.49
C ALA A 14 -6.94 4.44 -5.65
N SER A 15 -6.59 4.84 -6.86
CA SER A 15 -7.31 4.43 -8.06
C SER A 15 -6.54 3.37 -8.81
N ASN A 16 -7.25 2.34 -9.26
CA ASN A 16 -6.72 1.37 -10.21
C ASN A 16 -6.51 2.02 -11.58
N ALA A 17 -5.70 1.41 -12.42
CA ALA A 17 -5.43 1.89 -13.76
C ALA A 17 -6.71 2.01 -14.61
N ASP A 18 -7.72 1.20 -14.34
CA ASP A 18 -9.02 1.22 -15.01
C ASP A 18 -10.01 2.25 -14.45
N GLY A 19 -9.59 3.04 -13.45
CA GLY A 19 -10.40 4.10 -12.85
C GLY A 19 -11.21 3.70 -11.63
N ARG A 20 -11.22 2.42 -11.24
CA ARG A 20 -11.91 1.97 -10.02
C ARG A 20 -11.11 2.37 -8.79
N MET A 21 -11.74 3.00 -7.81
CA MET A 21 -11.10 3.25 -6.51
C MET A 21 -11.03 1.96 -5.69
N GLU A 22 -10.00 1.90 -4.89
CA GLU A 22 -9.78 0.80 -3.93
C GLU A 22 -9.33 1.39 -2.61
N VAL A 23 -9.97 0.98 -1.52
CA VAL A 23 -9.65 1.43 -0.16
C VAL A 23 -8.93 0.31 0.56
N PHE A 24 -7.85 0.68 1.22
CA PHE A 24 -7.07 -0.23 2.06
C PHE A 24 -7.12 0.25 3.50
N ALA A 25 -7.20 -0.69 4.43
CA ALA A 25 -7.24 -0.35 5.84
C ALA A 25 -6.68 -1.50 6.68
N ARG A 26 -6.23 -1.17 7.88
CA ARG A 26 -5.84 -2.17 8.86
C ARG A 26 -7.10 -2.69 9.56
N GLY A 27 -7.30 -4.01 9.53
CA GLY A 27 -8.38 -4.65 10.26
C GLY A 27 -8.07 -4.78 11.76
N LEU A 28 -9.08 -5.14 12.54
CA LEU A 28 -8.92 -5.39 13.98
C LEU A 28 -8.02 -6.60 14.26
N ASP A 29 -7.87 -7.49 13.30
CA ASP A 29 -6.95 -8.64 13.36
C ASP A 29 -5.49 -8.26 13.03
N GLY A 30 -5.23 -6.99 12.71
CA GLY A 30 -3.89 -6.51 12.35
C GLY A 30 -3.49 -6.73 10.90
N ALA A 31 -4.34 -7.37 10.10
CA ALA A 31 -4.07 -7.58 8.67
C ALA A 31 -4.45 -6.38 7.83
N LEU A 32 -3.93 -6.33 6.61
CA LEU A 32 -4.39 -5.38 5.59
C LEU A 32 -5.67 -5.94 4.96
N TRP A 33 -6.72 -5.13 4.93
CA TRP A 33 -7.98 -5.44 4.28
C TRP A 33 -8.24 -4.43 3.18
N HIS A 34 -8.98 -4.83 2.16
CA HIS A 34 -9.34 -3.93 1.06
C HIS A 34 -10.75 -4.17 0.55
N ILE A 35 -11.28 -3.14 -0.08
CA ILE A 35 -12.58 -3.11 -0.73
C ILE A 35 -12.43 -2.25 -1.98
N TRP A 36 -13.08 -2.61 -3.07
CA TRP A 36 -12.89 -1.94 -4.35
C TRP A 36 -14.21 -1.68 -5.06
N GLN A 37 -14.20 -0.68 -5.92
CA GLN A 37 -15.34 -0.43 -6.80
C GLN A 37 -15.48 -1.55 -7.81
N THR A 38 -16.72 -1.97 -8.05
CA THR A 38 -17.04 -3.04 -9.01
C THR A 38 -17.00 -2.56 -10.45
N ALA A 39 -17.13 -1.26 -10.65
CA ALA A 39 -16.95 -0.57 -11.93
C ALA A 39 -16.50 0.86 -11.64
N PRO A 40 -15.87 1.57 -12.61
CA PRO A 40 -15.49 2.97 -12.40
C PRO A 40 -16.69 3.80 -11.94
N SER A 41 -16.49 4.58 -10.87
CA SER A 41 -17.49 5.45 -10.26
C SER A 41 -18.73 4.73 -9.72
N ASN A 42 -18.70 3.41 -9.55
CA ASN A 42 -19.93 2.66 -9.22
C ASN A 42 -19.66 1.42 -8.39
N GLY A 43 -20.52 1.19 -7.40
CA GLY A 43 -20.60 -0.02 -6.60
C GLY A 43 -19.36 -0.31 -5.77
N TRP A 44 -19.50 -1.18 -4.79
CA TRP A 44 -18.39 -1.63 -3.94
C TRP A 44 -18.46 -3.15 -3.75
N SER A 45 -17.30 -3.77 -3.68
CA SER A 45 -17.15 -5.18 -3.34
C SER A 45 -17.41 -5.41 -1.84
N GLY A 46 -17.36 -6.65 -1.42
CA GLY A 46 -17.16 -6.97 0.00
C GLY A 46 -15.71 -6.82 0.40
N TRP A 47 -15.45 -6.77 1.69
CA TRP A 47 -14.09 -6.70 2.23
C TRP A 47 -13.35 -8.02 2.03
N ALA A 48 -12.08 -7.93 1.68
CA ALA A 48 -11.20 -9.07 1.56
C ALA A 48 -9.87 -8.79 2.27
N SER A 49 -9.27 -9.81 2.87
CA SER A 49 -7.99 -9.70 3.54
C SER A 49 -6.83 -9.94 2.57
N LEU A 50 -5.82 -9.10 2.68
CA LEU A 50 -4.51 -9.30 2.04
C LEU A 50 -3.48 -9.85 3.04
N GLY A 51 -3.92 -10.18 4.27
CA GLY A 51 -3.04 -10.76 5.28
C GLY A 51 -2.06 -9.78 5.87
N GLY A 52 -0.96 -10.33 6.42
CA GLY A 52 0.09 -9.57 7.07
C GLY A 52 -0.27 -9.16 8.49
N GLY A 53 0.72 -8.69 9.22
CA GLY A 53 0.56 -8.00 10.50
C GLY A 53 1.20 -6.64 10.31
N ILE A 54 0.39 -5.61 10.16
CA ILE A 54 0.88 -4.30 9.70
C ILE A 54 0.29 -3.15 10.49
N THR A 55 0.94 -2.00 10.37
CA THR A 55 0.43 -0.71 10.82
C THR A 55 0.71 0.33 9.74
N ASP A 56 -0.06 1.41 9.75
CA ASP A 56 0.19 2.61 8.95
C ASP A 56 0.34 2.32 7.45
N PRO A 57 -0.64 1.67 6.79
CA PRO A 57 -0.52 1.42 5.37
C PRO A 57 -0.57 2.71 4.56
N VAL A 58 0.25 2.76 3.50
CA VAL A 58 0.22 3.80 2.48
C VAL A 58 0.27 3.14 1.10
N VAL A 59 -0.25 3.81 0.08
CA VAL A 59 -0.34 3.25 -1.26
C VAL A 59 0.31 4.16 -2.28
N GLY A 60 1.10 3.57 -3.18
CA GLY A 60 1.71 4.26 -4.29
C GLY A 60 1.39 3.56 -5.61
N HIS A 61 1.78 4.21 -6.72
CA HIS A 61 1.55 3.70 -8.06
C HIS A 61 2.88 3.48 -8.76
N ASN A 62 3.04 2.30 -9.33
CA ASN A 62 4.12 2.03 -10.26
C ASN A 62 3.86 2.75 -11.59
N ALA A 63 4.92 3.03 -12.34
CA ALA A 63 4.81 3.69 -13.64
C ALA A 63 3.96 2.88 -14.63
N ASP A 64 3.90 1.56 -14.47
CA ASP A 64 3.10 0.67 -15.31
C ASP A 64 1.63 0.56 -14.87
N GLY A 65 1.21 1.31 -13.84
CA GLY A 65 -0.17 1.36 -13.37
C GLY A 65 -0.51 0.39 -12.23
N ARG A 66 0.42 -0.46 -11.81
CA ARG A 66 0.20 -1.36 -10.67
C ARG A 66 0.27 -0.57 -9.36
N MET A 67 -0.69 -0.76 -8.48
CA MET A 67 -0.61 -0.21 -7.12
C MET A 67 0.31 -1.06 -6.26
N GLU A 68 0.93 -0.41 -5.30
CA GLU A 68 1.80 -1.06 -4.31
C GLU A 68 1.52 -0.45 -2.95
N VAL A 69 1.26 -1.30 -1.94
CA VAL A 69 0.99 -0.87 -0.58
C VAL A 69 2.23 -1.11 0.26
N PHE A 70 2.59 -0.12 1.04
CA PHE A 70 3.70 -0.17 1.99
C PHE A 70 3.17 -0.03 3.40
N ALA A 71 3.73 -0.75 4.33
CA ALA A 71 3.32 -0.68 5.72
C ALA A 71 4.48 -1.05 6.64
N ARG A 72 4.39 -0.60 7.89
CA ARG A 72 5.30 -1.06 8.92
C ARG A 72 4.81 -2.42 9.42
N GLY A 73 5.69 -3.41 9.41
CA GLY A 73 5.40 -4.73 9.98
C GLY A 73 5.51 -4.73 11.50
N LEU A 74 5.06 -5.81 12.12
CA LEU A 74 5.17 -6.01 13.58
C LEU A 74 6.62 -6.10 14.04
N ASP A 75 7.53 -6.46 13.15
CA ASP A 75 8.98 -6.49 13.39
C ASP A 75 9.64 -5.11 13.31
N GLY A 76 8.87 -4.08 12.97
CA GLY A 76 9.37 -2.71 12.80
C GLY A 76 9.97 -2.40 11.44
N ALA A 77 10.05 -3.37 10.55
CA ALA A 77 10.58 -3.18 9.20
C ALA A 77 9.52 -2.63 8.25
N LEU A 78 9.96 -2.11 7.12
CA LEU A 78 9.09 -1.75 6.00
C LEU A 78 8.76 -3.03 5.23
N TRP A 79 7.47 -3.26 4.99
CA TRP A 79 6.96 -4.37 4.19
C TRP A 79 6.12 -3.81 3.04
N HIS A 80 6.05 -4.56 1.95
CA HIS A 80 5.25 -4.16 0.80
C HIS A 80 4.54 -5.34 0.15
N ILE A 81 3.48 -5.03 -0.56
CA ILE A 81 2.66 -5.96 -1.36
C ILE A 81 2.22 -5.17 -2.60
N TRP A 82 2.18 -5.81 -3.74
CA TRP A 82 1.90 -5.11 -5.01
C TRP A 82 0.95 -5.88 -5.90
N GLN A 83 0.30 -5.16 -6.80
CA GLN A 83 -0.51 -5.79 -7.83
C GLN A 83 0.38 -6.53 -8.83
N VAL A 84 -0.03 -7.74 -9.20
CA VAL A 84 0.73 -8.56 -10.17
C VAL A 84 0.56 -8.06 -11.60
N ALA A 85 -0.50 -7.30 -11.85
CA ALA A 85 -0.76 -6.59 -13.11
C ALA A 85 -1.66 -5.40 -12.80
N PRO A 86 -1.71 -4.36 -13.67
CA PRO A 86 -2.59 -3.22 -13.45
C PRO A 86 -4.04 -3.67 -13.25
N SER A 87 -4.71 -3.09 -12.26
CA SER A 87 -6.11 -3.37 -11.91
C SER A 87 -6.41 -4.83 -11.57
N SER A 88 -5.39 -5.61 -11.20
CA SER A 88 -5.50 -7.06 -10.99
C SER A 88 -4.97 -7.48 -9.61
N GLY A 89 -4.90 -8.80 -9.38
CA GLY A 89 -4.58 -9.43 -8.11
C GLY A 89 -3.28 -8.98 -7.43
N TRP A 90 -3.01 -9.52 -6.26
CA TRP A 90 -1.94 -9.07 -5.38
C TRP A 90 -0.87 -10.14 -5.18
N SER A 91 0.37 -9.70 -4.95
CA SER A 91 1.49 -10.55 -4.57
C SER A 91 1.38 -11.02 -3.12
N GLY A 92 2.34 -11.80 -2.65
CA GLY A 92 2.58 -11.98 -1.21
C GLY A 92 3.36 -10.80 -0.64
N TRP A 93 3.42 -10.71 0.68
CA TRP A 93 4.19 -9.69 1.39
C TRP A 93 5.69 -9.98 1.32
N GLU A 94 6.47 -8.92 1.12
CA GLU A 94 7.93 -8.97 1.21
C GLU A 94 8.45 -7.85 2.09
N SER A 95 9.54 -8.13 2.82
CA SER A 95 10.21 -7.13 3.65
C SER A 95 11.24 -6.36 2.85
N LEU A 96 11.24 -5.05 3.03
CA LEU A 96 12.30 -4.16 2.55
C LEU A 96 13.29 -3.80 3.67
N GLY A 97 13.11 -4.39 4.86
CA GLY A 97 14.02 -4.21 5.99
C GLY A 97 13.84 -2.89 6.71
N GLY A 98 14.87 -2.50 7.43
CA GLY A 98 14.92 -1.27 8.21
C GLY A 98 14.22 -1.38 9.56
N GLY A 99 14.35 -0.33 10.35
CA GLY A 99 13.59 -0.09 11.58
C GLY A 99 12.98 1.28 11.42
N ILE A 100 11.68 1.33 11.13
CA ILE A 100 11.04 2.56 10.69
C ILE A 100 9.69 2.77 11.38
N SER A 101 9.19 3.99 11.28
CA SER A 101 7.81 4.33 11.60
C SER A 101 7.26 5.30 10.57
N ASP A 102 5.94 5.34 10.45
CA ASP A 102 5.19 6.31 9.65
C ASP A 102 5.69 6.43 8.20
N PRO A 103 5.70 5.32 7.42
CA PRO A 103 6.13 5.41 6.03
C PRO A 103 5.19 6.27 5.19
N VAL A 104 5.76 6.98 4.23
CA VAL A 104 5.04 7.71 3.19
C VAL A 104 5.70 7.42 1.85
N VAL A 105 4.95 7.52 0.77
CA VAL A 105 5.45 7.21 -0.57
C VAL A 105 5.19 8.37 -1.52
N GLY A 106 6.19 8.66 -2.34
CA GLY A 106 6.09 9.66 -3.40
C GLY A 106 6.57 9.08 -4.73
N SER A 107 6.33 9.82 -5.80
CA SER A 107 6.77 9.43 -7.14
C SER A 107 7.72 10.47 -7.71
N ASN A 108 8.82 9.99 -8.26
CA ASN A 108 9.77 10.83 -8.99
C ASN A 108 9.23 11.14 -10.39
N ALA A 109 9.76 12.20 -11.02
CA ALA A 109 9.32 12.61 -12.35
C ALA A 109 9.54 11.54 -13.42
N ASP A 110 10.52 10.65 -13.21
CA ASP A 110 10.83 9.54 -14.11
C ASP A 110 9.97 8.29 -13.87
N GLY A 111 9.02 8.35 -12.92
CA GLY A 111 8.11 7.26 -12.62
C GLY A 111 8.57 6.31 -11.53
N ARG A 112 9.78 6.48 -10.98
CA ARG A 112 10.24 5.67 -9.85
C ARG A 112 9.56 6.13 -8.56
N MET A 113 9.09 5.19 -7.77
CA MET A 113 8.60 5.50 -6.41
C MET A 113 9.77 5.59 -5.43
N GLU A 114 9.53 6.35 -4.38
CA GLU A 114 10.47 6.51 -3.27
C GLU A 114 9.68 6.53 -1.97
N VAL A 115 10.10 5.72 -1.01
CA VAL A 115 9.48 5.64 0.31
C VAL A 115 10.36 6.38 1.31
N PHE A 116 9.72 7.19 2.13
CA PHE A 116 10.37 7.92 3.21
C PHE A 116 9.77 7.47 4.54
N ALA A 117 10.59 7.39 5.55
CA ALA A 117 10.13 7.01 6.88
C ALA A 117 11.02 7.62 7.96
N ARG A 118 10.46 7.75 9.15
CA ARG A 118 11.24 8.11 10.32
C ARG A 118 11.97 6.87 10.82
N GLY A 119 13.28 6.96 10.96
CA GLY A 119 14.08 5.89 11.54
C GLY A 119 14.01 5.86 13.07
N LEU A 120 14.54 4.81 13.67
CA LEU A 120 14.61 4.67 15.13
C LEU A 120 15.53 5.72 15.75
N ASP A 121 16.47 6.25 14.98
CA ASP A 121 17.37 7.35 15.41
C ASP A 121 16.71 8.73 15.32
N GLY A 122 15.45 8.81 14.90
CA GLY A 122 14.72 10.05 14.69
C GLY A 122 15.01 10.73 13.35
N GLY A 123 15.92 10.19 12.55
CA GLY A 123 16.29 10.74 11.25
C GLY A 123 15.25 10.39 10.17
N LEU A 124 15.31 11.13 9.06
CA LEU A 124 14.57 10.80 7.86
C LEU A 124 15.38 9.81 7.03
N TRP A 125 14.79 8.67 6.75
CA TRP A 125 15.37 7.62 5.93
C TRP A 125 14.56 7.44 4.67
N HIS A 126 15.18 7.02 3.60
CA HIS A 126 14.47 6.78 2.34
C HIS A 126 15.01 5.57 1.59
N LEU A 127 14.17 5.03 0.74
CA LEU A 127 14.39 3.85 -0.09
C LEU A 127 13.72 4.12 -1.43
N TRP A 128 14.35 3.77 -2.54
CA TRP A 128 13.84 4.13 -3.87
C TRP A 128 13.90 2.96 -4.84
N GLN A 129 13.05 3.03 -5.86
CA GLN A 129 13.09 2.04 -6.94
C GLN A 129 14.34 2.25 -7.80
N SER A 130 14.96 1.14 -8.20
CA SER A 130 16.15 1.17 -9.05
C SER A 130 15.83 1.59 -10.49
N ALA A 131 14.60 1.33 -10.94
CA ALA A 131 14.06 1.73 -12.22
C ALA A 131 12.54 1.90 -12.09
N PRO A 132 11.87 2.62 -13.02
CA PRO A 132 10.41 2.69 -12.99
C PRO A 132 9.78 1.30 -12.93
N SER A 133 8.82 1.13 -12.03
CA SER A 133 8.08 -0.13 -11.80
C SER A 133 8.94 -1.32 -11.39
N ASN A 134 10.18 -1.11 -10.96
CA ASN A 134 11.09 -2.23 -10.72
C ASN A 134 12.11 -1.96 -9.63
N GLY A 135 12.35 -3.00 -8.83
CA GLY A 135 13.43 -3.10 -7.86
C GLY A 135 13.40 -2.05 -6.73
N TRP A 136 14.07 -2.36 -5.64
CA TRP A 136 14.23 -1.45 -4.50
C TRP A 136 15.66 -1.48 -4.00
N PHE A 137 16.14 -0.36 -3.58
CA PHE A 137 17.45 -0.26 -2.95
C PHE A 137 17.38 -0.46 -1.45
#